data_6f1b70d901e2db23f532c87406f91c09
#
_entry.id   6f1b70d901e2db23f532c87406f91c09
#
_cell.length_a   1.000
_cell.length_b   1.000
_cell.length_c   1.000
_cell.angle_alpha   90.00
_cell.angle_beta   90.00
_cell.angle_gamma   90.00
#
_symmetry.space_group_name_H-M   'P 1'
#
loop_
_entity.id
_entity.type
_entity.pdbx_description
1 polymer ?
#
loop_
_entity_poly.entity_id
_entity_poly.type
_entity_poly.pdbx_seq_one_letter_code
_entity_poly.pdbx_strand_id
1 'polypeptide(L)'
;MRGYQTIPQKPADKRSTSPVARPGIGLALGGGFARGFAHLGVLRVLEENQIRISHIAGTSVGSILGAAYASGAPLSRIISTCRTLRFRDIARWRVSRLGLASNQRLAGLIERVFESRQFEDLRIPLAVVATDLSSGEPVVFTQGNLVDAIRASCAFPGLFEPVEIGTRCLADGGLVAPVPTRAARELGATSVLGISVGMHDGHRGAPTNIFQVVSRAVSAAQKHQLEVWERHADLVLRPEVQSLAWDDFERAEEAIEAGAAAARCALPRIQKLLGQKEHAVRELEARLEAKDKTYLWLAEALR
;
A
#
# COMPACT_ATOMS: atom_id res chain seq x y z
N MET A 1 8.94 -20.51 -8.48
CA MET A 1 8.47 -19.25 -7.87
C MET A 1 9.67 -18.32 -7.76
N ARG A 2 9.78 -17.32 -8.64
CA ARG A 2 10.82 -16.29 -8.52
C ARG A 2 10.34 -15.27 -7.48
N GLY A 3 11.18 -14.94 -6.51
CA GLY A 3 10.83 -14.02 -5.41
C GLY A 3 10.80 -12.57 -5.89
N TYR A 4 10.14 -11.71 -5.10
CA TYR A 4 10.24 -10.25 -5.27
C TYR A 4 11.70 -9.82 -5.24
N GLN A 5 12.11 -8.97 -6.20
CA GLN A 5 13.44 -8.38 -6.16
C GLN A 5 13.43 -7.19 -5.21
N THR A 6 14.00 -7.36 -4.03
CA THR A 6 14.30 -6.25 -3.13
C THR A 6 15.67 -5.64 -3.49
N ILE A 7 15.78 -4.32 -3.39
CA ILE A 7 17.11 -3.69 -3.37
C ILE A 7 17.83 -4.22 -2.12
N PRO A 8 19.14 -4.64 -2.21
CA PRO A 8 19.82 -5.29 -1.11
C PRO A 8 19.72 -4.50 0.19
N GLN A 9 19.18 -5.11 1.23
CA GLN A 9 19.11 -4.52 2.56
C GLN A 9 20.49 -4.60 3.22
N LYS A 10 20.92 -3.49 3.84
CA LYS A 10 21.99 -3.53 4.84
C LYS A 10 21.46 -4.39 6.00
N PRO A 11 22.23 -5.36 6.54
CA PRO A 11 21.72 -6.22 7.61
C PRO A 11 21.28 -5.36 8.79
N ALA A 12 20.02 -5.48 9.20
CA ALA A 12 19.52 -4.85 10.39
C ALA A 12 20.28 -5.39 11.61
N ASP A 13 20.74 -4.49 12.47
CA ASP A 13 21.42 -4.83 13.71
C ASP A 13 20.46 -5.65 14.61
N LYS A 14 20.75 -6.93 14.77
CA LYS A 14 19.97 -7.89 15.55
C LYS A 14 20.19 -7.71 17.05
N ARG A 15 20.00 -6.52 17.62
CA ARG A 15 19.99 -6.31 19.07
C ARG A 15 18.98 -5.27 19.47
N SER A 16 17.70 -5.66 19.44
CA SER A 16 16.66 -5.00 20.22
C SER A 16 15.74 -6.09 20.76
N THR A 17 15.93 -6.48 22.00
CA THR A 17 14.92 -7.15 22.81
C THR A 17 13.86 -6.13 23.20
N SER A 18 13.14 -5.60 22.21
CA SER A 18 11.97 -4.78 22.45
C SER A 18 10.81 -5.66 22.90
N PRO A 19 9.98 -5.22 23.86
CA PRO A 19 8.80 -5.94 24.28
C PRO A 19 7.96 -6.26 23.04
N VAL A 20 7.40 -7.48 22.99
CA VAL A 20 6.59 -7.96 21.86
C VAL A 20 5.57 -6.88 21.50
N ALA A 21 5.75 -6.27 20.35
CA ALA A 21 4.91 -5.14 19.94
C ALA A 21 3.46 -5.63 19.83
N ARG A 22 2.50 -4.88 20.44
CA ARG A 22 1.08 -5.22 20.38
C ARG A 22 0.67 -5.56 18.94
N PRO A 23 -0.12 -6.62 18.74
CA PRO A 23 -0.61 -6.97 17.40
C PRO A 23 -1.22 -5.76 16.71
N GLY A 24 -0.90 -5.59 15.45
CA GLY A 24 -1.44 -4.53 14.60
C GLY A 24 -1.75 -5.08 13.21
N ILE A 25 -2.54 -4.33 12.45
CA ILE A 25 -2.91 -4.73 11.10
C ILE A 25 -1.92 -4.14 10.08
N GLY A 26 -1.45 -4.95 9.15
CA GLY A 26 -0.77 -4.48 7.95
C GLY A 26 -1.79 -4.10 6.89
N LEU A 27 -1.60 -2.96 6.25
CA LEU A 27 -2.45 -2.50 5.16
C LEU A 27 -1.77 -2.74 3.82
N ALA A 28 -2.52 -3.27 2.85
CA ALA A 28 -2.12 -3.32 1.46
C ALA A 28 -3.06 -2.43 0.64
N LEU A 29 -2.57 -1.24 0.27
CA LEU A 29 -3.34 -0.18 -0.39
C LEU A 29 -3.14 -0.29 -1.91
N GLY A 30 -4.20 -0.68 -2.61
CA GLY A 30 -4.17 -0.89 -4.05
C GLY A 30 -4.11 0.39 -4.88
N GLY A 31 -3.74 0.25 -6.16
CA GLY A 31 -3.81 1.31 -7.16
C GLY A 31 -5.26 1.59 -7.60
N GLY A 32 -5.52 2.80 -8.16
CA GLY A 32 -6.85 3.14 -8.65
C GLY A 32 -7.09 4.62 -8.93
N PHE A 33 -6.05 5.43 -9.08
CA PHE A 33 -6.16 6.89 -9.31
C PHE A 33 -7.06 7.57 -8.27
N ALA A 34 -8.02 8.45 -8.69
CA ALA A 34 -8.93 9.17 -7.80
C ALA A 34 -9.77 8.25 -6.90
N ARG A 35 -10.13 7.04 -7.37
CA ARG A 35 -10.84 6.03 -6.56
C ARG A 35 -10.08 5.66 -5.29
N GLY A 36 -8.75 5.79 -5.31
CA GLY A 36 -7.88 5.53 -4.17
C GLY A 36 -8.15 6.42 -2.96
N PHE A 37 -8.86 7.53 -3.10
CA PHE A 37 -9.26 8.33 -1.94
C PHE A 37 -10.13 7.52 -0.95
N ALA A 38 -10.72 6.40 -1.37
CA ALA A 38 -11.37 5.45 -0.49
C ALA A 38 -10.45 4.90 0.61
N HIS A 39 -9.14 4.82 0.37
CA HIS A 39 -8.18 4.41 1.41
C HIS A 39 -8.22 5.34 2.62
N LEU A 40 -8.46 6.65 2.41
CA LEU A 40 -8.56 7.62 3.50
C LEU A 40 -9.79 7.36 4.39
N GLY A 41 -10.89 6.94 3.79
CA GLY A 41 -12.09 6.51 4.54
C GLY A 41 -11.83 5.27 5.39
N VAL A 42 -11.09 4.30 4.85
CA VAL A 42 -10.66 3.11 5.60
C VAL A 42 -9.75 3.53 6.76
N LEU A 43 -8.73 4.35 6.52
CA LEU A 43 -7.82 4.84 7.55
C LEU A 43 -8.57 5.58 8.66
N ARG A 44 -9.55 6.42 8.30
CA ARG A 44 -10.39 7.16 9.25
C ARG A 44 -11.12 6.22 10.22
N VAL A 45 -11.78 5.18 9.69
CA VAL A 45 -12.51 4.22 10.52
C VAL A 45 -11.57 3.41 11.41
N LEU A 46 -10.37 3.06 10.92
CA LEU A 46 -9.38 2.36 11.73
C LEU A 46 -8.87 3.25 12.90
N GLU A 47 -8.59 4.55 12.64
CA GLU A 47 -8.22 5.51 13.71
C GLU A 47 -9.33 5.71 14.73
N GLU A 48 -10.58 5.96 14.27
CA GLU A 48 -11.77 6.15 15.13
C GLU A 48 -11.96 4.96 16.09
N ASN A 49 -11.58 3.75 15.65
CA ASN A 49 -11.69 2.52 16.44
C ASN A 49 -10.36 2.08 17.11
N GLN A 50 -9.37 2.97 17.13
CA GLN A 50 -8.05 2.74 17.76
C GLN A 50 -7.35 1.47 17.29
N ILE A 51 -7.59 1.07 16.02
CA ILE A 51 -6.93 -0.07 15.40
C ILE A 51 -5.53 0.33 14.96
N ARG A 52 -4.52 -0.28 15.58
CA ARG A 52 -3.12 -0.01 15.29
C ARG A 52 -2.76 -0.54 13.90
N ILE A 53 -2.19 0.33 13.06
CA ILE A 53 -1.57 -0.04 11.79
C ILE A 53 -0.09 -0.31 12.05
N SER A 54 0.35 -1.55 11.75
CA SER A 54 1.72 -2.00 12.01
C SER A 54 2.66 -1.85 10.82
N HIS A 55 2.14 -2.05 9.60
CA HIS A 55 2.88 -2.00 8.35
C HIS A 55 1.97 -1.49 7.24
N ILE A 56 2.54 -0.87 6.23
CA ILE A 56 1.80 -0.44 5.04
C ILE A 56 2.55 -0.90 3.79
N ALA A 57 1.83 -1.46 2.82
CA ALA A 57 2.32 -1.64 1.46
C ALA A 57 1.41 -0.89 0.51
N GLY A 58 1.97 -0.16 -0.45
CA GLY A 58 1.21 0.68 -1.37
C GLY A 58 1.62 0.49 -2.82
N THR A 59 0.63 0.54 -3.72
CA THR A 59 0.79 0.57 -5.16
C THR A 59 0.12 1.82 -5.72
N SER A 60 0.81 2.58 -6.59
CA SER A 60 0.28 3.76 -7.25
C SER A 60 -0.30 4.77 -6.22
N VAL A 61 -1.55 5.21 -6.35
CA VAL A 61 -2.20 6.08 -5.36
C VAL A 61 -2.14 5.52 -3.94
N GLY A 62 -2.20 4.21 -3.78
CA GLY A 62 -2.02 3.55 -2.48
C GLY A 62 -0.64 3.79 -1.88
N SER A 63 0.41 3.93 -2.72
CA SER A 63 1.75 4.29 -2.25
C SER A 63 1.82 5.74 -1.77
N ILE A 64 1.14 6.67 -2.45
CA ILE A 64 1.08 8.08 -2.05
C ILE A 64 0.39 8.23 -0.69
N LEU A 65 -0.82 7.68 -0.57
CA LEU A 65 -1.62 7.84 0.64
C LEU A 65 -1.04 7.05 1.82
N GLY A 66 -0.51 5.86 1.55
CA GLY A 66 0.19 5.04 2.54
C GLY A 66 1.44 5.73 3.07
N ALA A 67 2.24 6.33 2.20
CA ALA A 67 3.44 7.07 2.59
C ALA A 67 3.12 8.36 3.35
N ALA A 68 2.10 9.12 2.92
CA ALA A 68 1.65 10.30 3.65
C ALA A 68 1.25 9.95 5.08
N TYR A 69 0.49 8.87 5.25
CA TYR A 69 0.07 8.38 6.55
C TYR A 69 1.27 7.84 7.36
N ALA A 70 2.12 7.04 6.74
CA ALA A 70 3.30 6.45 7.37
C ALA A 70 4.32 7.50 7.83
N SER A 71 4.40 8.66 7.14
CA SER A 71 5.26 9.78 7.53
C SER A 71 4.80 10.46 8.84
N GLY A 72 3.56 10.20 9.27
CA GLY A 72 2.96 10.80 10.46
C GLY A 72 2.18 12.08 10.19
N ALA A 73 1.92 12.41 8.92
CA ALA A 73 1.04 13.51 8.55
C ALA A 73 -0.37 13.24 9.14
N PRO A 74 -1.01 14.23 9.79
CA PRO A 74 -2.36 14.07 10.32
C PRO A 74 -3.35 13.67 9.21
N LEU A 75 -4.18 12.66 9.45
CA LEU A 75 -5.13 12.17 8.46
C LEU A 75 -6.07 13.28 7.95
N SER A 76 -6.46 14.20 8.82
CA SER A 76 -7.25 15.39 8.47
C SER A 76 -6.55 16.28 7.42
N ARG A 77 -5.22 16.45 7.53
CA ARG A 77 -4.41 17.20 6.56
C ARG A 77 -4.33 16.46 5.22
N ILE A 78 -4.17 15.15 5.23
CA ILE A 78 -4.17 14.33 4.01
C ILE A 78 -5.52 14.45 3.31
N ILE A 79 -6.63 14.26 4.04
CA ILE A 79 -7.98 14.39 3.51
C ILE A 79 -8.24 15.79 2.93
N SER A 80 -7.89 16.85 3.65
CA SER A 80 -8.10 18.22 3.18
C SER A 80 -7.31 18.53 1.90
N THR A 81 -6.10 17.99 1.77
CA THR A 81 -5.30 18.10 0.55
C THR A 81 -5.96 17.36 -0.61
N CYS A 82 -6.43 16.12 -0.39
CA CYS A 82 -7.08 15.33 -1.43
C CYS A 82 -8.39 15.94 -1.95
N ARG A 83 -9.17 16.63 -1.10
CA ARG A 83 -10.39 17.35 -1.49
C ARG A 83 -10.13 18.47 -2.49
N THR A 84 -8.96 19.08 -2.45
CA THR A 84 -8.59 20.20 -3.33
C THR A 84 -7.70 19.76 -4.50
N LEU A 85 -7.23 18.51 -4.48
CA LEU A 85 -6.32 17.99 -5.49
C LEU A 85 -7.01 17.90 -6.86
N ARG A 86 -6.25 18.25 -7.90
CA ARG A 86 -6.66 18.11 -9.30
C ARG A 86 -5.59 17.35 -10.07
N PHE A 87 -5.95 16.70 -11.15
CA PHE A 87 -5.00 15.98 -12.00
C PHE A 87 -3.78 16.83 -12.41
N ARG A 88 -3.98 18.12 -12.72
CA ARG A 88 -2.91 19.07 -13.06
C ARG A 88 -1.87 19.31 -11.95
N ASP A 89 -2.20 18.99 -10.70
CA ASP A 89 -1.30 19.19 -9.55
C ASP A 89 -0.30 18.04 -9.42
N ILE A 90 -0.59 16.89 -10.01
CA ILE A 90 0.27 15.69 -10.02
C ILE A 90 0.91 15.41 -11.37
N ALA A 91 0.29 15.89 -12.46
CA ALA A 91 0.69 15.64 -13.84
C ALA A 91 1.03 16.93 -14.57
N ARG A 92 2.06 16.88 -15.40
CA ARG A 92 2.37 17.92 -16.41
C ARG A 92 2.26 17.30 -17.78
N TRP A 93 1.33 17.77 -18.59
CA TRP A 93 1.22 17.34 -19.98
C TRP A 93 2.55 17.60 -20.72
N ARG A 94 3.11 16.56 -21.25
CA ARG A 94 4.33 16.56 -22.04
C ARG A 94 4.28 15.35 -22.97
N VAL A 95 3.89 15.60 -24.20
CA VAL A 95 3.87 14.53 -25.19
C VAL A 95 5.30 14.12 -25.53
N SER A 96 5.64 12.89 -25.24
CA SER A 96 6.91 12.25 -25.60
C SER A 96 6.66 10.90 -26.26
N ARG A 97 7.74 10.24 -26.71
CA ARG A 97 7.64 8.86 -27.25
C ARG A 97 7.26 7.82 -26.16
N LEU A 98 7.41 8.16 -24.89
CA LEU A 98 7.27 7.24 -23.75
C LEU A 98 6.01 7.49 -22.90
N GLY A 99 5.33 8.62 -23.11
CA GLY A 99 4.15 8.97 -22.33
C GLY A 99 3.53 10.31 -22.72
N LEU A 100 2.31 10.55 -22.26
CA LEU A 100 1.56 11.80 -22.53
C LEU A 100 1.81 12.87 -21.47
N ALA A 101 2.32 12.47 -20.29
CA ALA A 101 2.56 13.37 -19.17
C ALA A 101 3.80 12.93 -18.36
N SER A 102 4.38 13.91 -17.65
CA SER A 102 5.38 13.64 -16.62
C SER A 102 4.75 13.75 -15.22
N ASN A 103 5.10 12.83 -14.33
CA ASN A 103 4.68 12.86 -12.92
C ASN A 103 5.65 13.62 -12.00
N GLN A 104 6.54 14.43 -12.53
CA GLN A 104 7.50 15.21 -11.73
C GLN A 104 6.82 16.15 -10.72
N ARG A 105 5.61 16.66 -11.02
CA ARG A 105 4.83 17.48 -10.09
C ARG A 105 4.44 16.76 -8.82
N LEU A 106 4.37 15.43 -8.87
CA LEU A 106 4.09 14.60 -7.70
C LEU A 106 5.15 14.80 -6.61
N ALA A 107 6.41 15.04 -6.98
CA ALA A 107 7.47 15.38 -6.01
C ALA A 107 7.11 16.61 -5.17
N GLY A 108 6.63 17.69 -5.80
CA GLY A 108 6.22 18.90 -5.09
C GLY A 108 4.97 18.70 -4.21
N LEU A 109 4.07 17.79 -4.56
CA LEU A 109 2.93 17.42 -3.71
C LEU A 109 3.42 16.66 -2.47
N ILE A 110 4.31 15.69 -2.65
CA ILE A 110 4.91 14.89 -1.57
C ILE A 110 5.62 15.82 -0.58
N GLU A 111 6.41 16.77 -1.09
CA GLU A 111 7.13 17.75 -0.26
C GLU A 111 6.23 18.63 0.62
N ARG A 112 5.01 18.89 0.19
CA ARG A 112 4.05 19.72 0.95
C ARG A 112 3.24 18.92 1.98
N VAL A 113 3.05 17.63 1.76
CA VAL A 113 2.14 16.81 2.57
C VAL A 113 2.89 15.92 3.55
N PHE A 114 4.04 15.38 3.13
CA PHE A 114 4.77 14.38 3.91
C PHE A 114 5.72 15.03 4.90
N GLU A 115 5.86 14.43 6.06
CA GLU A 115 6.81 14.85 7.10
C GLU A 115 8.24 14.31 6.82
N SER A 116 8.41 13.37 5.87
CA SER A 116 9.70 12.77 5.52
C SER A 116 9.82 12.46 4.03
N ARG A 117 11.08 12.36 3.54
CA ARG A 117 11.44 11.99 2.16
C ARG A 117 12.20 10.67 2.06
N GLN A 118 12.51 10.06 3.20
CA GLN A 118 13.24 8.78 3.26
C GLN A 118 12.35 7.74 3.93
N PHE A 119 12.48 6.48 3.51
CA PHE A 119 11.76 5.37 4.14
C PHE A 119 12.17 5.19 5.60
N GLU A 120 13.43 5.43 5.92
CA GLU A 120 14.02 5.24 7.24
C GLU A 120 13.44 6.17 8.31
N ASP A 121 12.90 7.31 7.89
CA ASP A 121 12.31 8.30 8.81
C ASP A 121 10.81 8.10 9.02
N LEU A 122 10.20 7.11 8.37
CA LEU A 122 8.76 6.86 8.48
C LEU A 122 8.39 6.29 9.86
N ARG A 123 7.26 6.72 10.41
CA ARG A 123 6.74 6.22 11.70
C ARG A 123 6.17 4.81 11.61
N ILE A 124 5.73 4.40 10.42
CA ILE A 124 5.20 3.07 10.12
C ILE A 124 6.04 2.50 8.98
N PRO A 125 6.56 1.26 9.11
CA PRO A 125 7.25 0.59 8.02
C PRO A 125 6.40 0.56 6.75
N LEU A 126 7.00 0.96 5.63
CA LEU A 126 6.33 1.09 4.33
C LEU A 126 7.05 0.27 3.26
N ALA A 127 6.26 -0.39 2.40
CA ALA A 127 6.72 -0.93 1.13
C ALA A 127 6.00 -0.24 -0.03
N VAL A 128 6.74 0.22 -1.02
CA VAL A 128 6.20 0.78 -2.27
C VAL A 128 6.53 -0.15 -3.41
N VAL A 129 5.52 -0.54 -4.20
CA VAL A 129 5.71 -1.50 -5.30
C VAL A 129 5.66 -0.80 -6.64
N ALA A 130 6.66 -1.05 -7.48
CA ALA A 130 6.71 -0.69 -8.89
C ALA A 130 6.92 -1.94 -9.75
N THR A 131 6.87 -1.80 -11.08
CA THR A 131 7.11 -2.86 -12.05
C THR A 131 8.36 -2.55 -12.85
N ASP A 132 9.30 -3.48 -12.91
CA ASP A 132 10.43 -3.39 -13.84
C ASP A 132 9.97 -3.81 -15.25
N LEU A 133 10.03 -2.88 -16.18
CA LEU A 133 9.59 -3.12 -17.56
C LEU A 133 10.48 -4.08 -18.33
N SER A 134 11.72 -4.27 -17.90
CA SER A 134 12.67 -5.16 -18.57
C SER A 134 12.44 -6.63 -18.20
N SER A 135 12.13 -6.89 -16.94
CA SER A 135 11.91 -8.24 -16.42
C SER A 135 10.44 -8.63 -16.28
N GLY A 136 9.53 -7.65 -16.19
CA GLY A 136 8.14 -7.86 -15.84
C GLY A 136 7.91 -8.19 -14.36
N GLU A 137 8.94 -8.10 -13.51
CA GLU A 137 8.89 -8.48 -12.11
C GLU A 137 8.57 -7.27 -11.19
N PRO A 138 7.97 -7.51 -10.02
CA PRO A 138 7.78 -6.46 -9.03
C PRO A 138 9.11 -6.00 -8.41
N VAL A 139 9.26 -4.69 -8.27
CA VAL A 139 10.32 -4.05 -7.49
C VAL A 139 9.71 -3.47 -6.23
N VAL A 140 10.16 -3.91 -5.07
CA VAL A 140 9.67 -3.47 -3.76
C VAL A 140 10.70 -2.56 -3.11
N PHE A 141 10.32 -1.31 -2.88
CA PHE A 141 11.12 -0.32 -2.18
C PHE A 141 10.72 -0.27 -0.71
N THR A 142 11.70 -0.38 0.18
CA THR A 142 11.53 -0.29 1.64
C THR A 142 12.58 0.61 2.29
N GLN A 143 13.45 1.21 1.49
CA GLN A 143 14.55 2.05 1.94
C GLN A 143 14.92 3.11 0.89
N GLY A 144 15.64 4.16 1.32
CA GLY A 144 16.14 5.23 0.46
C GLY A 144 15.10 6.28 0.08
N ASN A 145 15.18 6.82 -1.14
CA ASN A 145 14.36 7.95 -1.56
C ASN A 145 12.90 7.55 -1.79
N LEU A 146 12.03 8.05 -0.93
CA LEU A 146 10.59 7.80 -0.97
C LEU A 146 9.91 8.42 -2.19
N VAL A 147 10.37 9.60 -2.62
CA VAL A 147 9.79 10.34 -3.75
C VAL A 147 9.98 9.58 -5.05
N ASP A 148 11.19 9.06 -5.30
CA ASP A 148 11.48 8.32 -6.52
C ASP A 148 10.73 6.99 -6.57
N ALA A 149 10.64 6.28 -5.44
CA ALA A 149 9.86 5.05 -5.33
C ALA A 149 8.37 5.27 -5.64
N ILE A 150 7.76 6.32 -5.07
CA ILE A 150 6.36 6.67 -5.31
C ILE A 150 6.16 7.08 -6.77
N ARG A 151 7.05 7.90 -7.34
CA ARG A 151 6.97 8.29 -8.75
C ARG A 151 7.03 7.09 -9.69
N ALA A 152 7.91 6.13 -9.41
CA ALA A 152 7.98 4.87 -10.15
C ALA A 152 6.68 4.06 -10.02
N SER A 153 6.18 3.91 -8.79
CA SER A 153 4.93 3.21 -8.50
C SER A 153 3.69 3.84 -9.16
N CYS A 154 3.75 5.13 -9.48
CA CYS A 154 2.67 5.91 -10.12
C CYS A 154 2.88 6.14 -11.62
N ALA A 155 3.89 5.54 -12.24
CA ALA A 155 4.19 5.71 -13.67
C ALA A 155 3.30 4.79 -14.53
N PHE A 156 1.99 5.11 -14.60
CA PHE A 156 1.01 4.32 -15.34
C PHE A 156 1.29 4.35 -16.85
N PRO A 157 1.44 3.16 -17.49
CA PRO A 157 1.80 3.07 -18.90
C PRO A 157 0.83 3.80 -19.84
N GLY A 158 1.38 4.49 -20.82
CA GLY A 158 0.60 5.28 -21.79
C GLY A 158 0.16 6.66 -21.29
N LEU A 159 0.10 6.87 -19.96
CA LEU A 159 -0.15 8.18 -19.37
C LEU A 159 1.14 8.85 -18.91
N PHE A 160 1.91 8.19 -18.06
CA PHE A 160 3.16 8.74 -17.54
C PHE A 160 4.38 8.07 -18.17
N GLU A 161 5.44 8.86 -18.32
CA GLU A 161 6.75 8.34 -18.69
C GLU A 161 7.24 7.38 -17.59
N PRO A 162 7.89 6.25 -17.96
CA PRO A 162 8.58 5.40 -17.00
C PRO A 162 9.63 6.16 -16.19
N VAL A 163 9.94 5.69 -14.99
CA VAL A 163 10.93 6.29 -14.11
C VAL A 163 12.18 5.41 -14.08
N GLU A 164 13.33 5.99 -14.40
CA GLU A 164 14.61 5.32 -14.29
C GLU A 164 15.17 5.46 -12.87
N ILE A 165 15.48 4.31 -12.23
CA ILE A 165 16.16 4.26 -10.94
C ILE A 165 17.32 3.26 -11.05
N GLY A 166 18.55 3.77 -11.00
CA GLY A 166 19.75 3.00 -11.30
C GLY A 166 19.72 2.53 -12.75
N THR A 167 19.78 1.23 -12.97
CA THR A 167 19.74 0.60 -14.31
C THR A 167 18.35 0.10 -14.69
N ARG A 168 17.33 0.37 -13.89
CA ARG A 168 15.97 -0.16 -14.09
C ARG A 168 15.06 0.91 -14.67
N CYS A 169 14.22 0.49 -15.62
CA CYS A 169 13.14 1.28 -16.18
C CYS A 169 11.82 0.81 -15.56
N LEU A 170 11.22 1.67 -14.74
CA LEU A 170 10.11 1.31 -13.85
C LEU A 170 8.80 1.95 -14.27
N ALA A 171 7.73 1.18 -14.14
CA ALA A 171 6.35 1.60 -14.35
C ALA A 171 5.48 1.28 -13.13
N ASP A 172 4.18 1.65 -13.22
CA ASP A 172 3.20 1.49 -12.16
C ASP A 172 3.16 0.04 -11.64
N GLY A 173 3.20 -0.09 -10.32
CA GLY A 173 3.17 -1.38 -9.64
C GLY A 173 1.87 -2.16 -9.84
N GLY A 174 0.80 -1.49 -10.28
CA GLY A 174 -0.49 -2.13 -10.56
C GLY A 174 -0.44 -3.16 -11.68
N LEU A 175 0.60 -3.16 -12.54
CA LEU A 175 0.80 -4.19 -13.56
C LEU A 175 1.04 -5.58 -12.94
N VAL A 176 1.73 -5.65 -11.81
CA VAL A 176 2.16 -6.92 -11.19
C VAL A 176 1.64 -7.13 -9.77
N ALA A 177 1.28 -6.05 -9.07
CA ALA A 177 0.77 -6.08 -7.71
C ALA A 177 -0.33 -5.03 -7.52
N PRO A 178 -1.54 -5.24 -8.11
CA PRO A 178 -2.63 -4.27 -8.03
C PRO A 178 -3.05 -3.97 -6.58
N VAL A 179 -2.96 -4.96 -5.69
CA VAL A 179 -3.04 -4.80 -4.23
C VAL A 179 -1.83 -5.51 -3.63
N PRO A 180 -0.88 -4.80 -3.01
CA PRO A 180 0.44 -5.33 -2.65
C PRO A 180 0.44 -6.14 -1.33
N THR A 181 -0.49 -7.10 -1.19
CA THR A 181 -0.67 -7.92 0.03
C THR A 181 0.55 -8.76 0.36
N ARG A 182 1.22 -9.29 -0.69
CA ARG A 182 2.45 -10.05 -0.52
C ARG A 182 3.58 -9.15 0.03
N ALA A 183 3.72 -7.94 -0.51
CA ALA A 183 4.73 -6.99 0.00
C ALA A 183 4.47 -6.62 1.46
N ALA A 184 3.20 -6.47 1.88
CA ALA A 184 2.86 -6.26 3.29
C ALA A 184 3.28 -7.43 4.18
N ARG A 185 3.11 -8.68 3.71
CA ARG A 185 3.59 -9.89 4.42
C ARG A 185 5.10 -9.92 4.54
N GLU A 186 5.80 -9.70 3.43
CA GLU A 186 7.26 -9.70 3.39
C GLU A 186 7.88 -8.56 4.22
N LEU A 187 7.15 -7.44 4.38
CA LEU A 187 7.54 -6.35 5.29
C LEU A 187 7.41 -6.73 6.77
N GLY A 188 6.69 -7.82 7.09
CA GLY A 188 6.54 -8.34 8.46
C GLY A 188 5.12 -8.30 9.04
N ALA A 189 4.12 -7.91 8.26
CA ALA A 189 2.74 -7.89 8.74
C ALA A 189 2.22 -9.30 9.04
N THR A 190 1.79 -9.54 10.27
CA THR A 190 1.20 -10.82 10.72
C THR A 190 -0.28 -10.94 10.37
N SER A 191 -0.98 -9.81 10.22
CA SER A 191 -2.36 -9.71 9.75
C SER A 191 -2.40 -8.70 8.61
N VAL A 192 -2.97 -9.04 7.45
CA VAL A 192 -3.02 -8.19 6.26
C VAL A 192 -4.44 -7.90 5.84
N LEU A 193 -4.80 -6.61 5.82
CA LEU A 193 -6.01 -6.07 5.24
C LEU A 193 -5.70 -5.51 3.84
N GLY A 194 -6.16 -6.19 2.80
CA GLY A 194 -6.08 -5.71 1.44
C GLY A 194 -7.23 -4.75 1.12
N ILE A 195 -6.95 -3.58 0.54
CA ILE A 195 -7.96 -2.63 0.09
C ILE A 195 -7.85 -2.51 -1.43
N SER A 196 -8.85 -3.05 -2.14
CA SER A 196 -8.96 -3.03 -3.58
C SER A 196 -9.96 -1.97 -4.02
N VAL A 197 -9.47 -0.92 -4.65
CA VAL A 197 -10.32 0.14 -5.23
C VAL A 197 -10.50 -0.02 -6.74
N GLY A 198 -9.92 -1.07 -7.31
CA GLY A 198 -10.09 -1.60 -8.66
C GLY A 198 -10.07 -0.60 -9.80
N MET A 199 -9.46 -0.98 -10.91
CA MET A 199 -9.61 -0.27 -12.19
C MET A 199 -10.77 -0.90 -13.01
N HIS A 200 -11.94 -1.11 -12.37
CA HIS A 200 -13.11 -1.54 -13.13
C HIS A 200 -13.69 -0.31 -13.82
N ASP A 201 -13.37 -0.16 -15.10
CA ASP A 201 -14.06 0.80 -15.94
C ASP A 201 -15.53 0.36 -16.03
N GLY A 202 -16.42 1.06 -15.31
CA GLY A 202 -17.86 0.93 -15.46
C GLY A 202 -18.34 1.35 -16.85
N HIS A 203 -17.43 1.69 -17.75
CA HIS A 203 -17.71 2.11 -19.12
C HIS A 203 -18.20 0.92 -19.95
N ARG A 204 -19.49 0.89 -20.19
CA ARG A 204 -20.11 0.02 -21.18
C ARG A 204 -19.85 0.63 -22.56
N GLY A 205 -19.21 -0.11 -23.47
CA GLY A 205 -18.93 0.31 -24.84
C GLY A 205 -17.45 0.12 -25.25
N ALA A 206 -17.16 0.35 -26.54
CA ALA A 206 -15.80 0.27 -27.07
C ALA A 206 -14.91 1.39 -26.52
N PRO A 207 -13.58 1.17 -26.33
CA PRO A 207 -12.65 2.23 -25.98
C PRO A 207 -12.59 3.28 -27.09
N THR A 208 -12.55 4.57 -26.74
CA THR A 208 -12.57 5.68 -27.71
C THR A 208 -11.21 6.34 -27.90
N ASN A 209 -10.21 5.99 -27.08
CA ASN A 209 -8.86 6.51 -27.18
C ASN A 209 -7.84 5.49 -26.66
N ILE A 210 -6.56 5.74 -26.98
CA ILE A 210 -5.46 4.83 -26.63
C ILE A 210 -5.31 4.62 -25.12
N PHE A 211 -5.56 5.64 -24.30
CA PHE A 211 -5.50 5.51 -22.85
C PHE A 211 -6.55 4.52 -22.34
N GLN A 212 -7.78 4.59 -22.84
CA GLN A 212 -8.82 3.62 -22.50
C GLN A 212 -8.48 2.20 -22.96
N VAL A 213 -7.82 2.04 -24.11
CA VAL A 213 -7.35 0.72 -24.56
C VAL A 213 -6.33 0.15 -23.58
N VAL A 214 -5.30 0.93 -23.22
CA VAL A 214 -4.25 0.50 -22.28
C VAL A 214 -4.83 0.22 -20.89
N SER A 215 -5.65 1.11 -20.36
CA SER A 215 -6.24 0.97 -19.03
C SER A 215 -7.15 -0.27 -18.92
N ARG A 216 -7.95 -0.55 -19.96
CA ARG A 216 -8.78 -1.78 -20.03
C ARG A 216 -7.95 -3.04 -20.18
N ALA A 217 -6.86 -3.01 -20.96
CA ALA A 217 -5.95 -4.14 -21.09
C ALA A 217 -5.29 -4.46 -19.74
N VAL A 218 -4.82 -3.45 -19.01
CA VAL A 218 -4.28 -3.61 -17.66
C VAL A 218 -5.36 -4.16 -16.72
N SER A 219 -6.57 -3.60 -16.72
CA SER A 219 -7.68 -4.07 -15.87
C SER A 219 -8.05 -5.53 -16.16
N ALA A 220 -8.04 -5.92 -17.43
CA ALA A 220 -8.29 -7.31 -17.83
C ALA A 220 -7.21 -8.26 -17.29
N ALA A 221 -5.93 -7.87 -17.41
CA ALA A 221 -4.81 -8.65 -16.86
C ALA A 221 -4.89 -8.76 -15.31
N GLN A 222 -5.23 -7.68 -14.63
CA GLN A 222 -5.40 -7.66 -13.17
C GLN A 222 -6.49 -8.60 -12.67
N LYS A 223 -7.58 -8.79 -13.42
CA LYS A 223 -8.64 -9.75 -13.06
C LYS A 223 -8.11 -11.17 -12.93
N HIS A 224 -7.14 -11.56 -13.76
CA HIS A 224 -6.51 -12.89 -13.68
C HIS A 224 -5.50 -13.02 -12.52
N GLN A 225 -5.16 -11.92 -11.87
CA GLN A 225 -4.23 -11.90 -10.72
C GLN A 225 -4.96 -11.89 -9.35
N LEU A 226 -6.30 -11.86 -9.31
CA LEU A 226 -7.07 -11.74 -8.07
C LEU A 226 -6.67 -12.80 -7.05
N GLU A 227 -6.69 -14.08 -7.42
CA GLU A 227 -6.34 -15.18 -6.52
C GLU A 227 -4.88 -15.11 -6.04
N VAL A 228 -4.00 -14.51 -6.83
CA VAL A 228 -2.57 -14.42 -6.51
C VAL A 228 -2.32 -13.49 -5.34
N TRP A 229 -2.92 -12.31 -5.34
CA TRP A 229 -2.73 -11.36 -4.26
C TRP A 229 -3.69 -11.58 -3.08
N GLU A 230 -4.91 -12.08 -3.30
CA GLU A 230 -5.89 -12.36 -2.24
C GLU A 230 -5.41 -13.43 -1.25
N ARG A 231 -4.66 -14.43 -1.72
CA ARG A 231 -4.10 -15.48 -0.84
C ARG A 231 -3.17 -14.97 0.26
N HIS A 232 -2.63 -13.77 0.09
CA HIS A 232 -1.76 -13.14 1.07
C HIS A 232 -2.50 -12.16 2.00
N ALA A 233 -3.80 -11.94 1.81
CA ALA A 233 -4.65 -11.14 2.68
C ALA A 233 -5.42 -12.04 3.65
N ASP A 234 -5.59 -11.60 4.90
CA ASP A 234 -6.52 -12.23 5.84
C ASP A 234 -7.95 -11.70 5.64
N LEU A 235 -8.05 -10.46 5.15
CA LEU A 235 -9.33 -9.81 4.84
C LEU A 235 -9.13 -8.85 3.66
N VAL A 236 -10.13 -8.78 2.78
CA VAL A 236 -10.14 -7.85 1.64
C VAL A 236 -11.35 -6.94 1.74
N LEU A 237 -11.11 -5.62 1.65
CA LEU A 237 -12.13 -4.61 1.48
C LEU A 237 -12.23 -4.20 0.01
N ARG A 238 -13.45 -4.05 -0.47
CA ARG A 238 -13.78 -3.55 -1.80
C ARG A 238 -14.77 -2.40 -1.67
N PRO A 239 -14.29 -1.16 -1.44
CA PRO A 239 -15.16 0.02 -1.44
C PRO A 239 -15.94 0.14 -2.74
N GLU A 240 -17.19 0.60 -2.66
CA GLU A 240 -18.08 0.78 -3.82
C GLU A 240 -17.74 2.08 -4.56
N VAL A 241 -16.67 2.05 -5.35
CA VAL A 241 -16.16 3.20 -6.11
C VAL A 241 -16.28 3.03 -7.63
N GLN A 242 -17.05 2.04 -8.10
CA GLN A 242 -17.19 1.71 -9.52
C GLN A 242 -17.92 2.80 -10.33
N SER A 243 -18.74 3.64 -9.67
CA SER A 243 -19.41 4.79 -10.28
C SER A 243 -18.48 5.98 -10.53
N LEU A 244 -17.29 5.98 -9.95
CA LEU A 244 -16.30 7.04 -10.09
C LEU A 244 -15.41 6.78 -11.31
N ALA A 245 -15.17 7.80 -12.13
CA ALA A 245 -14.14 7.72 -13.15
C ALA A 245 -12.74 7.74 -12.50
N TRP A 246 -11.73 7.33 -13.26
CA TRP A 246 -10.36 7.29 -12.77
C TRP A 246 -9.80 8.69 -12.42
N ASP A 247 -10.32 9.75 -13.06
CA ASP A 247 -9.92 11.15 -12.90
C ASP A 247 -10.93 12.02 -12.14
N ASP A 248 -11.92 11.42 -11.51
CA ASP A 248 -12.96 12.12 -10.70
C ASP A 248 -12.39 12.63 -9.37
N PHE A 249 -11.30 13.42 -9.43
CA PHE A 249 -10.71 14.03 -8.22
C PHE A 249 -11.69 14.94 -7.46
N GLU A 250 -12.67 15.50 -8.13
CA GLU A 250 -13.68 16.37 -7.53
C GLU A 250 -14.68 15.61 -6.65
N ARG A 251 -14.83 14.29 -6.89
CA ARG A 251 -15.69 13.41 -6.10
C ARG A 251 -14.93 12.69 -4.98
N ALA A 252 -13.87 13.33 -4.46
CA ALA A 252 -13.03 12.77 -3.40
C ALA A 252 -13.84 12.33 -2.17
N GLU A 253 -14.85 13.13 -1.77
CA GLU A 253 -15.69 12.83 -0.61
C GLU A 253 -16.50 11.55 -0.79
N GLU A 254 -17.05 11.29 -1.97
CA GLU A 254 -17.77 10.06 -2.24
C GLU A 254 -16.87 8.84 -2.14
N ALA A 255 -15.62 8.93 -2.66
CA ALA A 255 -14.66 7.86 -2.52
C ALA A 255 -14.29 7.61 -1.05
N ILE A 256 -14.05 8.68 -0.27
CA ILE A 256 -13.74 8.60 1.16
C ILE A 256 -14.88 7.93 1.92
N GLU A 257 -16.13 8.33 1.67
CA GLU A 257 -17.30 7.73 2.34
C GLU A 257 -17.51 6.26 1.94
N ALA A 258 -17.30 5.90 0.67
CA ALA A 258 -17.33 4.51 0.23
C ALA A 258 -16.29 3.66 0.97
N GLY A 259 -15.08 4.19 1.15
CA GLY A 259 -14.03 3.54 1.94
C GLY A 259 -14.42 3.36 3.39
N ALA A 260 -14.98 4.40 4.01
CA ALA A 260 -15.44 4.36 5.39
C ALA A 260 -16.60 3.37 5.57
N ALA A 261 -17.56 3.33 4.65
CA ALA A 261 -18.65 2.38 4.68
C ALA A 261 -18.15 0.92 4.63
N ALA A 262 -17.23 0.63 3.70
CA ALA A 262 -16.63 -0.69 3.59
C ALA A 262 -15.87 -1.10 4.86
N ALA A 263 -15.14 -0.18 5.48
CA ALA A 263 -14.42 -0.43 6.72
C ALA A 263 -15.36 -0.65 7.91
N ARG A 264 -16.42 0.16 8.07
CA ARG A 264 -17.44 -0.02 9.12
C ARG A 264 -18.14 -1.37 9.01
N CYS A 265 -18.51 -1.78 7.81
CA CYS A 265 -19.12 -3.09 7.58
C CYS A 265 -18.17 -4.25 7.98
N ALA A 266 -16.88 -4.10 7.72
CA ALA A 266 -15.87 -5.12 8.03
C ALA A 266 -15.32 -5.05 9.46
N LEU A 267 -15.63 -4.00 10.23
CA LEU A 267 -15.05 -3.74 11.54
C LEU A 267 -15.13 -4.92 12.52
N PRO A 268 -16.26 -5.64 12.64
CA PRO A 268 -16.33 -6.80 13.52
C PRO A 268 -15.35 -7.93 13.11
N ARG A 269 -15.14 -8.10 11.80
CA ARG A 269 -14.19 -9.09 11.27
C ARG A 269 -12.74 -8.67 11.51
N ILE A 270 -12.44 -7.38 11.37
CA ILE A 270 -11.10 -6.81 11.66
C ILE A 270 -10.78 -7.00 13.16
N GLN A 271 -11.71 -6.66 14.04
CA GLN A 271 -11.53 -6.81 15.49
C GLN A 271 -11.36 -8.28 15.89
N LYS A 272 -12.14 -9.19 15.31
CA LYS A 272 -12.00 -10.63 15.54
C LYS A 272 -10.63 -11.15 15.09
N LEU A 273 -10.13 -10.70 13.91
CA LEU A 273 -8.82 -11.08 13.40
C LEU A 273 -7.71 -10.67 14.36
N LEU A 274 -7.77 -9.44 14.89
CA LEU A 274 -6.78 -8.93 15.85
C LEU A 274 -6.86 -9.65 17.19
N GLY A 275 -8.05 -9.89 17.72
CA GLY A 275 -8.25 -10.63 18.99
C GLY A 275 -7.72 -12.06 18.92
N GLN A 276 -7.89 -12.75 17.80
CA GLN A 276 -7.31 -14.09 17.59
C GLN A 276 -5.78 -14.05 17.61
N LYS A 277 -5.16 -13.03 17.01
CA LYS A 277 -3.70 -12.87 17.01
C LYS A 277 -3.16 -12.51 18.39
N GLU A 278 -3.84 -11.64 19.13
CA GLU A 278 -3.48 -11.34 20.51
C GLU A 278 -3.51 -12.57 21.41
N HIS A 279 -4.54 -13.41 21.25
CA HIS A 279 -4.64 -14.67 22.01
C HIS A 279 -3.48 -15.60 21.69
N ALA A 280 -3.17 -15.80 20.39
CA ALA A 280 -2.06 -16.65 19.96
C ALA A 280 -0.69 -16.15 20.47
N VAL A 281 -0.47 -14.81 20.49
CA VAL A 281 0.76 -14.23 21.04
C VAL A 281 0.86 -14.49 22.53
N ARG A 282 -0.21 -14.25 23.31
CA ARG A 282 -0.23 -14.54 24.76
C ARG A 282 0.02 -16.00 25.08
N GLU A 283 -0.57 -16.92 24.32
CA GLU A 283 -0.29 -18.35 24.49
C GLU A 283 1.18 -18.70 24.22
N LEU A 284 1.78 -18.10 23.19
CA LEU A 284 3.19 -18.32 22.87
C LEU A 284 4.10 -17.78 23.99
N GLU A 285 3.83 -16.56 24.46
CA GLU A 285 4.56 -15.95 25.58
C GLU A 285 4.47 -16.84 26.86
N ALA A 286 3.28 -17.29 27.21
CA ALA A 286 3.10 -18.18 28.36
C ALA A 286 3.89 -19.50 28.22
N ARG A 287 3.94 -20.08 27.00
CA ARG A 287 4.73 -21.29 26.73
C ARG A 287 6.23 -21.04 26.84
N LEU A 288 6.72 -19.89 26.38
CA LEU A 288 8.14 -19.50 26.49
C LEU A 288 8.53 -19.28 27.94
N GLU A 289 7.73 -18.57 28.74
CA GLU A 289 7.97 -18.38 30.17
C GLU A 289 7.95 -19.69 30.95
N ALA A 290 7.04 -20.61 30.62
CA ALA A 290 7.01 -21.94 31.23
C ALA A 290 8.27 -22.74 30.90
N LYS A 291 8.79 -22.62 29.67
CA LYS A 291 9.98 -23.29 29.21
C LYS A 291 11.24 -22.74 29.89
N ASP A 292 11.36 -21.43 30.05
CA ASP A 292 12.44 -20.78 30.78
C ASP A 292 12.46 -21.17 32.26
N LYS A 293 11.30 -21.23 32.91
CA LYS A 293 11.18 -21.74 34.30
C LYS A 293 11.64 -23.19 34.40
N THR A 294 11.33 -24.03 33.40
CA THR A 294 11.77 -25.44 33.39
C THR A 294 13.29 -25.54 33.26
N TYR A 295 13.93 -24.70 32.45
CA TYR A 295 15.39 -24.66 32.32
C TYR A 295 16.08 -24.13 33.60
N LEU A 296 15.52 -23.11 34.25
CA LEU A 296 15.99 -22.60 35.54
C LEU A 296 15.92 -23.66 36.63
N TRP A 297 14.79 -24.40 36.72
CA TRP A 297 14.63 -25.51 37.66
C TRP A 297 15.63 -26.63 37.43
N LEU A 298 15.87 -27.02 36.14
CA LEU A 298 16.87 -28.01 35.79
C LEU A 298 18.32 -27.56 36.15
N ALA A 299 18.62 -26.29 35.96
CA ALA A 299 19.92 -25.72 36.34
C ALA A 299 20.13 -25.68 37.85
N GLU A 300 19.05 -25.47 38.66
CA GLU A 300 19.10 -25.54 40.11
C GLU A 300 19.19 -26.99 40.62
N ALA A 301 18.51 -27.93 39.96
CA ALA A 301 18.55 -29.35 40.30
C ALA A 301 19.89 -30.05 39.96
N LEU A 302 20.73 -29.41 39.13
CA LEU A 302 22.06 -29.89 38.75
C LEU A 302 23.20 -29.25 39.57
N ARG A 303 22.91 -28.34 40.47
CA ARG A 303 23.79 -27.77 41.50
C ARG A 303 23.71 -28.53 42.82
#